data_ebf8207b52800549bb029b60f1e696ac
#
_entry.id   ebf8207b52800549bb029b60f1e696ac
#
_cell.length_a   1.000
_cell.length_b   1.000
_cell.length_c   1.000
_cell.angle_alpha   90.00
_cell.angle_beta   90.00
_cell.angle_gamma   90.00
#
_symmetry.space_group_name_H-M   'P 1'
#
loop_
_entity.id
_entity.type
_entity.pdbx_description
1 polymer ?
#
loop_
_entity_poly.entity_id
_entity_poly.type
_entity_poly.pdbx_seq_one_letter_code
_entity_poly.pdbx_strand_id
1 'polypeptide(L)'
;MLVVDVEASGTDCRKHSIVSVGALDLSKPQNRFYEECRVWDGAHIMDEALAVNGFTKEQVTDKKKQSEADLTHAFLHWSEGVADRTLGAQNVSFDRDFLKAAAERAGHTTWPFSYRTIDIHTLAYMHMINNGLQPPIDKVKRHSSLDLDQALLYCGIPAEPSPHNALTGALSHAEVISRLLYGRKLLPEFTAFEIPWKS
;
A
#
# COMPACT_ATOMS: atom_id res chain seq x y z
N MET A 1 5.41 5.57 -11.96
CA MET A 1 4.27 5.08 -11.13
C MET A 1 4.67 5.24 -9.68
N LEU A 2 3.78 5.78 -8.86
CA LEU A 2 3.94 5.91 -7.42
C LEU A 2 3.29 4.70 -6.74
N VAL A 3 4.09 3.84 -6.15
CA VAL A 3 3.59 2.69 -5.38
C VAL A 3 3.49 3.08 -3.92
N VAL A 4 2.36 2.78 -3.29
CA VAL A 4 2.03 3.23 -1.94
C VAL A 4 1.42 2.10 -1.11
N ASP A 5 1.59 2.21 0.19
CA ASP A 5 0.87 1.44 1.21
C ASP A 5 0.59 2.31 2.42
N VAL A 6 -0.59 2.16 3.02
CA VAL A 6 -1.06 2.97 4.14
C VAL A 6 -1.48 2.08 5.29
N GLU A 7 -0.86 2.28 6.44
CA GLU A 7 -1.39 1.74 7.68
C GLU A 7 -2.36 2.73 8.33
N ALA A 8 -3.47 2.22 8.81
CA ALA A 8 -4.54 3.04 9.36
C ALA A 8 -5.03 2.53 10.71
N SER A 9 -5.71 3.40 11.46
CA SER A 9 -6.35 3.06 12.74
C SER A 9 -7.68 2.31 12.59
N GLY A 10 -8.05 1.93 11.36
CA GLY A 10 -9.27 1.18 11.03
C GLY A 10 -9.57 1.22 9.54
N THR A 11 -10.79 0.85 9.13
CA THR A 11 -11.12 0.55 7.73
C THR A 11 -11.96 1.61 7.00
N ASP A 12 -12.45 2.64 7.68
CA ASP A 12 -13.27 3.71 7.09
C ASP A 12 -12.51 5.03 7.16
N CYS A 13 -12.02 5.54 6.03
CA CYS A 13 -11.20 6.75 5.93
C CYS A 13 -11.88 8.04 6.45
N ARG A 14 -13.22 8.01 6.67
CA ARG A 14 -13.95 9.13 7.24
C ARG A 14 -13.95 9.13 8.78
N LYS A 15 -13.69 7.98 9.39
CA LYS A 15 -13.72 7.78 10.84
C LYS A 15 -12.37 7.48 11.44
N HIS A 16 -11.46 6.90 10.64
CA HIS A 16 -10.15 6.43 11.07
C HIS A 16 -9.06 7.30 10.45
N SER A 17 -7.91 7.25 11.05
CA SER A 17 -6.72 8.02 10.66
C SER A 17 -5.68 7.15 9.99
N ILE A 18 -4.89 7.74 9.13
CA ILE A 18 -3.59 7.20 8.76
C ILE A 18 -2.71 7.17 10.02
N VAL A 19 -1.88 6.13 10.15
CA VAL A 19 -0.85 6.03 11.21
C VAL A 19 0.56 5.93 10.61
N SER A 20 0.71 5.41 9.40
CA SER A 20 1.94 5.51 8.61
C SER A 20 1.67 5.44 7.11
N VAL A 21 2.59 5.99 6.32
CA VAL A 21 2.59 5.90 4.85
C VAL A 21 3.96 5.44 4.40
N GLY A 22 3.99 4.40 3.58
CA GLY A 22 5.15 3.96 2.83
C GLY A 22 4.92 4.14 1.34
N ALA A 23 5.93 4.62 0.61
CA ALA A 23 5.82 4.76 -0.84
C ALA A 23 7.17 4.72 -1.54
N LEU A 24 7.15 4.45 -2.84
CA LEU A 24 8.33 4.58 -3.70
C LEU A 24 7.95 4.94 -5.14
N ASP A 25 8.92 5.55 -5.83
CA ASP A 25 8.84 5.74 -7.29
C ASP A 25 9.30 4.46 -8.00
N LEU A 26 8.39 3.76 -8.67
CA LEU A 26 8.69 2.51 -9.39
C LEU A 26 9.81 2.69 -10.43
N SER A 27 9.95 3.89 -11.01
CA SER A 27 10.99 4.21 -11.99
C SER A 27 12.35 4.49 -11.36
N LYS A 28 12.35 4.86 -10.08
CA LYS A 28 13.53 5.16 -9.27
C LYS A 28 13.38 4.54 -7.87
N PRO A 29 13.55 3.22 -7.71
CA PRO A 29 13.19 2.50 -6.48
C PRO A 29 13.98 2.92 -5.23
N GLN A 30 15.03 3.71 -5.39
CA GLN A 30 15.75 4.33 -4.27
C GLN A 30 15.07 5.60 -3.74
N ASN A 31 14.15 6.21 -4.52
CA ASN A 31 13.33 7.33 -4.08
C ASN A 31 12.14 6.78 -3.30
N ARG A 32 12.30 6.71 -1.98
CA ARG A 32 11.36 6.11 -1.03
C ARG A 32 10.86 7.16 -0.06
N PHE A 33 9.65 6.98 0.42
CA PHE A 33 9.02 7.74 1.49
C PHE A 33 8.58 6.79 2.60
N TYR A 34 8.80 7.17 3.85
CA TYR A 34 8.23 6.51 5.01
C TYR A 34 8.12 7.50 6.16
N GLU A 35 6.92 7.68 6.65
CA GLU A 35 6.65 8.46 7.85
C GLU A 35 5.50 7.88 8.66
N GLU A 36 5.54 8.14 9.97
CA GLU A 36 4.49 7.80 10.92
C GLU A 36 3.89 9.07 11.51
N CYS A 37 2.62 9.00 11.91
CA CYS A 37 1.95 10.10 12.59
C CYS A 37 1.07 9.61 13.74
N ARG A 38 0.60 10.55 14.54
CA ARG A 38 -0.51 10.33 15.45
C ARG A 38 -1.85 10.48 14.71
N VAL A 39 -2.84 9.81 15.20
CA VAL A 39 -4.22 9.95 14.69
C VAL A 39 -4.72 11.39 14.87
N TRP A 40 -5.60 11.85 13.97
CA TRP A 40 -6.25 13.16 14.12
C TRP A 40 -7.21 13.16 15.33
N ASP A 41 -7.43 14.34 15.92
CA ASP A 41 -8.25 14.49 17.13
C ASP A 41 -9.72 14.17 16.84
N GLY A 42 -10.22 13.06 17.40
CA GLY A 42 -11.56 12.53 17.15
C GLY A 42 -11.61 11.30 16.25
N ALA A 43 -10.47 10.84 15.72
CA ALA A 43 -10.40 9.58 14.97
C ALA A 43 -10.78 8.38 15.84
N HIS A 44 -11.53 7.46 15.25
CA HIS A 44 -11.75 6.15 15.87
C HIS A 44 -10.50 5.29 15.73
N ILE A 45 -10.30 4.38 16.68
CA ILE A 45 -9.20 3.42 16.71
C ILE A 45 -9.79 2.03 16.90
N MET A 46 -9.50 1.12 15.98
CA MET A 46 -9.88 -0.29 16.05
C MET A 46 -8.68 -1.11 16.54
N ASP A 47 -8.87 -1.87 17.61
CA ASP A 47 -7.82 -2.73 18.16
C ASP A 47 -7.36 -3.80 17.15
N GLU A 48 -8.28 -4.29 16.31
CA GLU A 48 -7.98 -5.23 15.25
C GLU A 48 -7.03 -4.63 14.19
N ALA A 49 -7.21 -3.35 13.83
CA ALA A 49 -6.32 -2.68 12.89
C ALA A 49 -4.93 -2.47 13.50
N LEU A 50 -4.86 -2.08 14.76
CA LEU A 50 -3.58 -1.93 15.46
C LEU A 50 -2.86 -3.28 15.63
N ALA A 51 -3.60 -4.38 15.83
CA ALA A 51 -3.01 -5.72 15.89
C ALA A 51 -2.36 -6.14 14.57
N VAL A 52 -2.88 -5.69 13.43
CA VAL A 52 -2.31 -5.97 12.10
C VAL A 52 -1.00 -5.18 11.89
N ASN A 53 -1.02 -3.88 12.14
CA ASN A 53 0.12 -3.00 11.87
C ASN A 53 1.11 -2.85 13.05
N GLY A 54 0.84 -3.50 14.18
CA GLY A 54 1.73 -3.57 15.34
C GLY A 54 1.86 -2.27 16.15
N PHE A 55 1.07 -1.24 15.84
CA PHE A 55 1.05 -0.04 16.68
C PHE A 55 0.24 -0.26 17.95
N THR A 56 0.67 0.37 19.04
CA THR A 56 -0.16 0.45 20.26
C THR A 56 -1.00 1.74 20.25
N LYS A 57 -2.07 1.72 21.05
CA LYS A 57 -2.93 2.90 21.20
C LYS A 57 -2.16 4.12 21.71
N GLU A 58 -1.21 3.90 22.62
CA GLU A 58 -0.33 4.93 23.17
C GLU A 58 0.55 5.54 22.06
N GLN A 59 1.11 4.71 21.17
CA GLN A 59 1.95 5.18 20.06
C GLN A 59 1.16 6.03 19.06
N VAL A 60 -0.06 5.61 18.71
CA VAL A 60 -0.86 6.34 17.71
C VAL A 60 -1.57 7.57 18.29
N THR A 61 -1.59 7.75 19.61
CA THR A 61 -2.14 8.94 20.27
C THR A 61 -1.07 9.85 20.87
N ASP A 62 0.22 9.51 20.73
CA ASP A 62 1.32 10.32 21.31
C ASP A 62 1.41 11.69 20.63
N LYS A 63 1.12 12.73 21.40
CA LYS A 63 1.17 14.12 20.94
C LYS A 63 2.57 14.62 20.55
N LYS A 64 3.63 13.86 20.87
CA LYS A 64 4.99 14.14 20.41
C LYS A 64 5.24 13.73 18.96
N LYS A 65 4.44 12.77 18.44
CA LYS A 65 4.47 12.44 17.01
C LYS A 65 3.86 13.59 16.20
N GLN A 66 4.32 13.75 14.97
CA GLN A 66 3.71 14.66 14.02
C GLN A 66 2.22 14.36 13.82
N SER A 67 1.46 15.33 13.39
CA SER A 67 0.05 15.14 13.07
C SER A 67 -0.14 14.39 11.75
N GLU A 68 -1.35 13.83 11.54
CA GLU A 68 -1.74 13.29 10.23
C GLU A 68 -1.63 14.36 9.12
N ALA A 69 -1.92 15.62 9.43
CA ALA A 69 -1.79 16.72 8.49
C ALA A 69 -0.32 16.96 8.07
N ASP A 70 0.61 16.96 9.02
CA ASP A 70 2.05 17.15 8.72
C ASP A 70 2.58 16.01 7.85
N LEU A 71 2.27 14.74 8.20
CA LEU A 71 2.62 13.59 7.38
C LEU A 71 2.05 13.72 5.96
N THR A 72 0.78 14.12 5.84
CA THR A 72 0.11 14.28 4.56
C THR A 72 0.78 15.36 3.70
N HIS A 73 1.13 16.51 4.29
CA HIS A 73 1.89 17.54 3.62
C HIS A 73 3.25 17.04 3.13
N ALA A 74 3.98 16.31 3.98
CA ALA A 74 5.27 15.74 3.62
C ALA A 74 5.15 14.73 2.46
N PHE A 75 4.15 13.82 2.50
CA PHE A 75 3.89 12.88 1.42
C PHE A 75 3.53 13.56 0.10
N LEU A 76 2.63 14.54 0.13
CA LEU A 76 2.24 15.28 -1.07
C LEU A 76 3.44 16.02 -1.68
N HIS A 77 4.24 16.68 -0.85
CA HIS A 77 5.46 17.37 -1.29
C HIS A 77 6.48 16.39 -1.89
N TRP A 78 6.76 15.25 -1.23
CA TRP A 78 7.63 14.21 -1.77
C TRP A 78 7.14 13.71 -3.13
N SER A 79 5.82 13.53 -3.28
CA SER A 79 5.20 13.04 -4.51
C SER A 79 5.37 13.97 -5.71
N GLU A 80 5.65 15.26 -5.50
CA GLU A 80 5.91 16.23 -6.58
C GLU A 80 7.14 15.84 -7.41
N GLY A 81 8.11 15.18 -6.79
CA GLY A 81 9.33 14.68 -7.45
C GLY A 81 9.11 13.41 -8.27
N VAL A 82 7.92 12.78 -8.22
CA VAL A 82 7.61 11.55 -8.96
C VAL A 82 6.99 11.91 -10.31
N ALA A 83 7.64 11.49 -11.40
CA ALA A 83 7.23 11.86 -12.75
C ALA A 83 5.86 11.27 -13.17
N ASP A 84 5.58 10.03 -12.79
CA ASP A 84 4.29 9.36 -13.00
C ASP A 84 3.63 9.10 -11.64
N ARG A 85 2.61 9.91 -11.31
CA ARG A 85 1.85 9.84 -10.06
C ARG A 85 0.61 8.94 -10.15
N THR A 86 0.56 8.02 -11.11
CA THR A 86 -0.44 6.94 -11.09
C THR A 86 -0.19 6.08 -9.85
N LEU A 87 -1.19 5.95 -8.98
CA LEU A 87 -1.09 5.14 -7.76
C LEU A 87 -1.15 3.66 -8.10
N GLY A 88 -0.26 2.87 -7.48
CA GLY A 88 -0.23 1.42 -7.56
C GLY A 88 -0.16 0.80 -6.17
N ALA A 89 -1.01 -0.21 -5.88
CA ALA A 89 -1.06 -0.94 -4.61
C ALA A 89 -1.91 -2.22 -4.75
N GLN A 90 -1.99 -3.01 -3.69
CA GLN A 90 -3.04 -4.01 -3.51
C GLN A 90 -4.29 -3.33 -2.95
N ASN A 91 -5.45 -3.50 -3.61
CA ASN A 91 -6.67 -2.78 -3.22
C ASN A 91 -6.44 -1.26 -3.09
N VAL A 92 -5.80 -0.71 -4.08
CA VAL A 92 -5.30 0.68 -4.13
C VAL A 92 -6.35 1.75 -3.82
N SER A 93 -7.63 1.42 -3.91
CA SER A 93 -8.72 2.31 -3.52
C SER A 93 -8.69 2.63 -2.02
N PHE A 94 -8.27 1.69 -1.18
CA PHE A 94 -8.11 1.90 0.26
C PHE A 94 -7.07 2.98 0.54
N ASP A 95 -5.86 2.83 0.01
CA ASP A 95 -4.76 3.77 0.21
C ASP A 95 -5.10 5.15 -0.34
N ARG A 96 -5.63 5.18 -1.57
CA ARG A 96 -6.05 6.42 -2.22
C ARG A 96 -7.10 7.18 -1.40
N ASP A 97 -8.11 6.48 -0.90
CA ASP A 97 -9.23 7.10 -0.20
C ASP A 97 -8.81 7.60 1.19
N PHE A 98 -7.92 6.87 1.90
CA PHE A 98 -7.31 7.34 3.13
C PHE A 98 -6.44 8.58 2.91
N LEU A 99 -5.54 8.55 1.93
CA LEU A 99 -4.68 9.69 1.59
C LEU A 99 -5.50 10.91 1.17
N LYS A 100 -6.55 10.70 0.37
CA LYS A 100 -7.44 11.78 -0.06
C LYS A 100 -8.19 12.39 1.13
N ALA A 101 -8.77 11.57 2.00
CA ALA A 101 -9.47 12.04 3.17
C ALA A 101 -8.54 12.78 4.15
N ALA A 102 -7.30 12.31 4.32
CA ALA A 102 -6.28 13.00 5.11
C ALA A 102 -5.90 14.34 4.48
N ALA A 103 -5.74 14.42 3.16
CA ALA A 103 -5.46 15.67 2.45
C ALA A 103 -6.61 16.68 2.62
N GLU A 104 -7.86 16.24 2.54
CA GLU A 104 -9.04 17.08 2.78
C GLU A 104 -9.06 17.61 4.22
N ARG A 105 -8.77 16.76 5.23
CA ARG A 105 -8.65 17.18 6.65
C ARG A 105 -7.49 18.15 6.88
N ALA A 106 -6.39 17.97 6.15
CA ALA A 106 -5.23 18.88 6.19
C ALA A 106 -5.47 20.22 5.46
N GLY A 107 -6.66 20.43 4.87
CA GLY A 107 -7.03 21.67 4.19
C GLY A 107 -6.59 21.77 2.73
N HIS A 108 -6.13 20.68 2.11
CA HIS A 108 -5.83 20.68 0.68
C HIS A 108 -7.13 20.76 -0.14
N THR A 109 -7.23 21.75 -1.01
CA THR A 109 -8.38 21.96 -1.91
C THR A 109 -8.23 21.23 -3.25
N THR A 110 -7.03 20.74 -3.56
CA THR A 110 -6.71 20.00 -4.78
C THR A 110 -6.11 18.65 -4.45
N TRP A 111 -6.57 17.63 -5.20
CA TRP A 111 -6.02 16.27 -5.12
C TRP A 111 -5.13 16.01 -6.34
N PRO A 112 -3.80 15.75 -6.14
CA PRO A 112 -2.86 15.71 -7.27
C PRO A 112 -2.85 14.37 -8.01
N PHE A 113 -3.55 13.36 -7.53
CA PHE A 113 -3.56 12.02 -8.12
C PHE A 113 -4.85 11.77 -8.92
N SER A 114 -4.73 10.91 -9.95
CA SER A 114 -5.88 10.48 -10.74
C SER A 114 -6.75 9.46 -10.00
N TYR A 115 -8.00 9.30 -10.46
CA TYR A 115 -8.83 8.16 -10.10
C TYR A 115 -8.39 6.87 -10.84
N ARG A 116 -7.55 7.00 -11.88
CA ARG A 116 -6.96 5.87 -12.59
C ARG A 116 -5.80 5.32 -11.78
N THR A 117 -5.88 4.03 -11.47
CA THR A 117 -4.93 3.35 -10.59
C THR A 117 -4.49 2.02 -11.18
N ILE A 118 -3.41 1.47 -10.68
CA ILE A 118 -2.94 0.13 -11.01
C ILE A 118 -3.10 -0.75 -9.77
N ASP A 119 -3.97 -1.74 -9.85
CA ASP A 119 -4.29 -2.62 -8.74
C ASP A 119 -3.65 -4.00 -8.91
N ILE A 120 -2.92 -4.45 -7.90
CA ILE A 120 -2.21 -5.74 -7.90
C ILE A 120 -3.19 -6.92 -8.06
N HIS A 121 -4.36 -6.87 -7.40
CA HIS A 121 -5.37 -7.90 -7.55
C HIS A 121 -5.73 -8.10 -9.03
N THR A 122 -6.01 -7.01 -9.75
CA THR A 122 -6.36 -7.05 -11.18
C THR A 122 -5.20 -7.56 -12.02
N LEU A 123 -3.97 -7.10 -11.76
CA LEU A 123 -2.79 -7.57 -12.48
C LEU A 123 -2.54 -9.06 -12.28
N ALA A 124 -2.56 -9.54 -11.04
CA ALA A 124 -2.34 -10.93 -10.71
C ALA A 124 -3.45 -11.82 -11.28
N TYR A 125 -4.71 -11.40 -11.13
CA TYR A 125 -5.86 -12.10 -11.69
C TYR A 125 -5.71 -12.30 -13.20
N MET A 126 -5.44 -11.22 -13.94
CA MET A 126 -5.24 -11.26 -15.39
C MET A 126 -4.02 -12.11 -15.77
N HIS A 127 -2.90 -11.95 -15.05
CA HIS A 127 -1.69 -12.71 -15.32
C HIS A 127 -1.90 -14.22 -15.11
N MET A 128 -2.62 -14.62 -14.05
CA MET A 128 -2.98 -16.03 -13.83
C MET A 128 -3.80 -16.60 -14.98
N ILE A 129 -4.87 -15.90 -15.40
CA ILE A 129 -5.70 -16.33 -16.54
C ILE A 129 -4.88 -16.49 -17.81
N ASN A 130 -4.01 -15.52 -18.12
CA ASN A 130 -3.17 -15.57 -19.33
C ASN A 130 -2.14 -16.74 -19.30
N ASN A 131 -1.82 -17.25 -18.11
CA ASN A 131 -0.97 -18.42 -17.93
C ASN A 131 -1.75 -19.73 -17.70
N GLY A 132 -3.06 -19.75 -18.00
CA GLY A 132 -3.91 -20.95 -17.90
C GLY A 132 -4.26 -21.37 -16.48
N LEU A 133 -4.04 -20.50 -15.49
CA LEU A 133 -4.38 -20.74 -14.09
C LEU A 133 -5.73 -20.14 -13.75
N GLN A 134 -6.41 -20.74 -12.77
CA GLN A 134 -7.66 -20.19 -12.23
C GLN A 134 -7.34 -19.37 -10.96
N PRO A 135 -7.69 -18.07 -10.92
CA PRO A 135 -7.56 -17.28 -9.70
C PRO A 135 -8.41 -17.87 -8.58
N PRO A 136 -7.94 -17.79 -7.32
CA PRO A 136 -8.64 -18.39 -6.19
C PRO A 136 -9.96 -17.67 -5.88
N ILE A 137 -10.97 -18.47 -5.54
CA ILE A 137 -12.31 -17.99 -5.16
C ILE A 137 -12.66 -18.53 -3.78
N ASP A 138 -13.09 -17.66 -2.88
CA ASP A 138 -13.73 -18.04 -1.63
C ASP A 138 -15.08 -18.70 -1.96
N LYS A 139 -15.19 -19.99 -1.66
CA LYS A 139 -16.38 -20.78 -1.99
C LYS A 139 -17.62 -20.41 -1.15
N VAL A 140 -17.41 -19.84 0.03
CA VAL A 140 -18.48 -19.42 0.93
C VAL A 140 -18.96 -18.02 0.57
N LYS A 141 -18.05 -17.06 0.46
CA LYS A 141 -18.36 -15.67 0.12
C LYS A 141 -18.60 -15.45 -1.37
N ARG A 142 -18.18 -16.41 -2.22
CA ARG A 142 -18.41 -16.43 -3.67
C ARG A 142 -17.81 -15.24 -4.42
N HIS A 143 -16.66 -14.76 -3.96
CA HIS A 143 -15.85 -13.72 -4.61
C HIS A 143 -14.37 -14.11 -4.64
N SER A 144 -13.55 -13.35 -5.36
CA SER A 144 -12.09 -13.56 -5.37
C SER A 144 -11.52 -13.54 -3.97
N SER A 145 -10.66 -14.51 -3.66
CA SER A 145 -9.87 -14.55 -2.43
C SER A 145 -8.40 -14.22 -2.67
N LEU A 146 -8.07 -13.71 -3.85
CA LEU A 146 -6.71 -13.32 -4.23
C LEU A 146 -6.32 -12.04 -3.46
N ASP A 147 -5.71 -12.23 -2.31
CA ASP A 147 -5.14 -11.16 -1.47
C ASP A 147 -3.67 -10.89 -1.81
N LEU A 148 -3.02 -10.00 -1.05
CA LEU A 148 -1.62 -9.66 -1.27
C LEU A 148 -0.69 -10.86 -1.06
N ASP A 149 -0.89 -11.63 0.01
CA ASP A 149 -0.04 -12.80 0.31
C ASP A 149 -0.08 -13.84 -0.80
N GLN A 150 -1.27 -14.08 -1.36
CA GLN A 150 -1.42 -14.99 -2.50
C GLN A 150 -0.77 -14.43 -3.77
N ALA A 151 -0.84 -13.11 -3.99
CA ALA A 151 -0.16 -12.47 -5.10
C ALA A 151 1.37 -12.52 -4.93
N LEU A 152 1.89 -12.33 -3.72
CA LEU A 152 3.31 -12.49 -3.38
C LEU A 152 3.79 -13.91 -3.65
N LEU A 153 3.10 -14.91 -3.11
CA LEU A 153 3.42 -16.33 -3.32
C LEU A 153 3.36 -16.70 -4.79
N TYR A 154 2.36 -16.23 -5.52
CA TYR A 154 2.27 -16.43 -6.97
C TYR A 154 3.48 -15.84 -7.70
N CYS A 155 3.96 -14.69 -7.26
CA CYS A 155 5.17 -14.07 -7.80
C CYS A 155 6.48 -14.69 -7.29
N GLY A 156 6.44 -15.74 -6.46
CA GLY A 156 7.62 -16.38 -5.88
C GLY A 156 8.25 -15.60 -4.72
N ILE A 157 7.51 -14.68 -4.11
CA ILE A 157 7.93 -13.86 -2.98
C ILE A 157 7.24 -14.40 -1.71
N PRO A 158 7.93 -14.50 -0.56
CA PRO A 158 7.27 -14.89 0.69
C PRO A 158 6.19 -13.88 1.10
N ALA A 159 5.20 -14.35 1.85
CA ALA A 159 4.19 -13.50 2.47
C ALA A 159 4.82 -12.36 3.28
N GLU A 160 4.09 -11.28 3.45
CA GLU A 160 4.57 -10.13 4.20
C GLU A 160 4.82 -10.47 5.67
N PRO A 161 5.92 -9.99 6.28
CA PRO A 161 6.18 -10.25 7.69
C PRO A 161 5.17 -9.52 8.58
N SER A 162 4.78 -10.17 9.68
CA SER A 162 3.94 -9.54 10.70
C SER A 162 4.84 -8.98 11.83
N PRO A 163 4.54 -7.80 12.41
CA PRO A 163 3.43 -6.91 12.03
C PRO A 163 3.69 -6.20 10.70
N HIS A 164 2.61 -5.74 10.04
CA HIS A 164 2.69 -5.00 8.79
C HIS A 164 3.35 -3.64 9.00
N ASN A 165 4.05 -3.18 7.97
CA ASN A 165 4.70 -1.88 7.94
C ASN A 165 4.54 -1.25 6.56
N ALA A 166 4.05 -0.03 6.50
CA ALA A 166 3.73 0.64 5.23
C ALA A 166 4.90 0.71 4.23
N LEU A 167 6.16 0.82 4.70
CA LEU A 167 7.29 0.80 3.78
C LEU A 167 7.53 -0.60 3.21
N THR A 168 7.51 -1.64 4.07
CA THR A 168 7.68 -3.02 3.59
C THR A 168 6.53 -3.43 2.67
N GLY A 169 5.30 -3.03 2.96
CA GLY A 169 4.14 -3.21 2.09
C GLY A 169 4.33 -2.54 0.73
N ALA A 170 4.71 -1.27 0.69
CA ALA A 170 4.97 -0.56 -0.56
C ALA A 170 6.11 -1.21 -1.38
N LEU A 171 7.17 -1.73 -0.73
CA LEU A 171 8.24 -2.47 -1.40
C LEU A 171 7.73 -3.78 -2.00
N SER A 172 6.94 -4.54 -1.25
CA SER A 172 6.28 -5.78 -1.71
C SER A 172 5.36 -5.50 -2.90
N HIS A 173 4.54 -4.45 -2.82
CA HIS A 173 3.69 -3.99 -3.91
C HIS A 173 4.50 -3.69 -5.19
N ALA A 174 5.59 -2.93 -5.06
CA ALA A 174 6.42 -2.54 -6.20
C ALA A 174 7.10 -3.74 -6.87
N GLU A 175 7.60 -4.68 -6.09
CA GLU A 175 8.21 -5.91 -6.61
C GLU A 175 7.17 -6.77 -7.35
N VAL A 176 5.97 -6.97 -6.78
CA VAL A 176 4.87 -7.70 -7.42
C VAL A 176 4.46 -7.03 -8.73
N ILE A 177 4.24 -5.72 -8.72
CA ILE A 177 3.91 -4.94 -9.94
C ILE A 177 4.98 -5.12 -11.01
N SER A 178 6.27 -5.05 -10.64
CA SER A 178 7.38 -5.24 -11.58
C SER A 178 7.40 -6.64 -12.18
N ARG A 179 7.18 -7.67 -11.37
CA ARG A 179 7.15 -9.05 -11.83
C ARG A 179 5.98 -9.31 -12.79
N LEU A 180 4.79 -8.82 -12.42
CA LEU A 180 3.58 -9.04 -13.23
C LEU A 180 3.58 -8.24 -14.54
N LEU A 181 4.00 -6.97 -14.53
CA LEU A 181 3.98 -6.11 -15.71
C LEU A 181 5.19 -6.31 -16.63
N TYR A 182 6.38 -6.48 -16.05
CA TYR A 182 7.62 -6.47 -16.82
C TYR A 182 8.39 -7.78 -16.76
N GLY A 183 7.93 -8.74 -15.95
CA GLY A 183 8.58 -10.03 -15.76
C GLY A 183 10.00 -9.89 -15.22
N ARG A 184 10.30 -8.91 -14.38
CA ARG A 184 11.65 -8.68 -13.86
C ARG A 184 11.64 -8.37 -12.37
N LYS A 185 12.72 -8.76 -11.68
CA LYS A 185 13.01 -8.34 -10.31
C LYS A 185 13.32 -6.85 -10.31
N LEU A 186 12.90 -6.14 -9.27
CA LEU A 186 13.05 -4.69 -9.14
C LEU A 186 13.99 -4.30 -8.00
N LEU A 187 13.78 -4.90 -6.83
CA LEU A 187 14.38 -4.47 -5.58
C LEU A 187 15.45 -5.43 -5.09
N PRO A 188 16.57 -4.91 -4.51
CA PRO A 188 17.62 -5.76 -3.93
C PRO A 188 17.11 -6.75 -2.90
N GLU A 189 16.09 -6.35 -2.11
CA GLU A 189 15.47 -7.13 -1.04
C GLU A 189 14.86 -8.44 -1.56
N PHE A 190 14.49 -8.50 -2.84
CA PHE A 190 13.81 -9.66 -3.44
C PHE A 190 14.65 -10.40 -4.49
N THR A 191 15.94 -10.06 -4.63
CA THR A 191 16.80 -10.67 -5.66
C THR A 191 17.03 -12.17 -5.48
N ALA A 192 16.96 -12.67 -4.24
CA ALA A 192 17.10 -14.09 -3.93
C ALA A 192 15.90 -14.95 -4.38
N PHE A 193 14.76 -14.33 -4.65
CA PHE A 193 13.53 -15.03 -5.00
C PHE A 193 13.32 -15.06 -6.52
N GLU A 194 13.29 -16.26 -7.09
CA GLU A 194 13.09 -16.42 -8.54
C GLU A 194 11.65 -16.11 -8.98
N ILE A 195 11.48 -15.75 -10.25
CA ILE A 195 10.16 -15.51 -10.87
C ILE A 195 9.65 -16.85 -11.41
N PRO A 196 8.56 -17.42 -10.87
CA PRO A 196 8.16 -18.81 -11.13
C PRO A 196 7.89 -19.14 -12.61
N TRP A 197 7.42 -18.17 -13.40
CA TRP A 197 7.11 -18.38 -14.82
C TRP A 197 8.26 -18.06 -15.78
N LYS A 198 9.45 -17.82 -15.25
CA LYS A 198 10.69 -17.57 -16.03
C LYS A 198 11.75 -18.63 -15.85
N SER A 199 11.46 -19.69 -15.09
CA SER A 199 12.33 -20.83 -14.88
C SER A 199 12.24 -21.85 -16.05
#